data_f5b40cbc6afe8966da2ce02911d8f34d
#
_entry.id   f5b40cbc6afe8966da2ce02911d8f34d
#
_cell.length_a   1.000
_cell.length_b   1.000
_cell.length_c   1.000
_cell.angle_alpha   90.00
_cell.angle_beta   90.00
_cell.angle_gamma   90.00
#
_symmetry.space_group_name_H-M   'P 1'
#
loop_
_entity.id
_entity.type
_entity.pdbx_description
1 polymer ?
#
loop_
_entity_poly.entity_id
_entity_poly.type
_entity_poly.pdbx_seq_one_letter_code
_entity_poly.pdbx_strand_id
1 'polypeptide(L)'
;MGVALLVTATSPGARAGEPTIAPAELKAIGAIDARFQSYNIEMVEVTGGLFWKAYPRTMRAFDQRDRYSYRPPINLANARLRKLAAALSPAYLRVSGTWANATFFADTDRAPGKPPPGFDAVLSHGQWRGVLDFARAVDAEIVTSFAISTGSRDADGVWTPDQAQHLVDYTHSLGGHIAAAEIMNEPTLAATNGAPPGYDAKAYGRDFKIFREWIRRAAPETMIVGPGSAGDVPSPSGVGISTRDLLAAAGSGVDRFSYHHYNTLSQRCGGRDDPKQALTEQWLARTDATLAIYQTLRDVYEPGKPIWVTETAEAACGGNRWDKTFLDTFRYLDQLGRLARAGVQVVMHNTLAASDYALLDDKTFRPRPNYWAALLWHRLMGTIVLDVGGSPTPNLHLYAHCHPGQRGAVSVLAINTSRRASRAVTLSASAERYTLHAARLQGAIVQMNGKTLALRTDDELPRLDPHAIPADTIRLAPETITFLAFPDAANPACR
;
A
#
# COMPACT_ATOMS: atom_id res chain seq x y z
N MET A 1 6.83 -5.45 73.53
CA MET A 1 6.05 -5.30 72.34
C MET A 1 6.99 -5.33 71.15
N GLY A 2 7.09 -6.47 70.49
CA GLY A 2 7.96 -6.67 69.30
C GLY A 2 7.14 -6.50 68.06
N VAL A 3 7.56 -5.61 67.15
CA VAL A 3 6.97 -5.41 65.82
C VAL A 3 7.70 -6.34 64.88
N ALA A 4 6.98 -7.34 64.31
CA ALA A 4 7.48 -8.20 63.24
C ALA A 4 7.31 -7.49 61.89
N LEU A 5 8.43 -7.23 61.22
CA LEU A 5 8.42 -6.78 59.79
C LEU A 5 8.12 -8.00 58.89
N LEU A 6 6.98 -7.97 58.23
CA LEU A 6 6.69 -8.89 57.13
C LEU A 6 7.45 -8.39 55.88
N VAL A 7 8.46 -9.13 55.45
CA VAL A 7 9.11 -8.98 54.15
C VAL A 7 8.28 -9.74 53.12
N THR A 8 7.52 -9.03 52.30
CA THR A 8 6.84 -9.61 51.15
C THR A 8 7.87 -9.88 50.06
N ALA A 9 8.16 -11.13 49.81
CA ALA A 9 8.95 -11.57 48.66
C ALA A 9 8.16 -11.32 47.37
N THR A 10 8.58 -10.36 46.57
CA THR A 10 8.09 -10.19 45.21
C THR A 10 8.59 -11.35 44.37
N SER A 11 7.67 -12.19 43.90
CA SER A 11 7.95 -13.24 42.92
C SER A 11 8.58 -12.60 41.67
N PRO A 12 9.68 -13.18 41.13
CA PRO A 12 10.23 -12.72 39.88
C PRO A 12 9.19 -12.95 38.78
N GLY A 13 8.74 -11.87 38.11
CA GLY A 13 7.85 -11.96 36.98
C GLY A 13 8.42 -12.93 35.94
N ALA A 14 7.59 -13.86 35.48
CA ALA A 14 7.95 -14.82 34.45
C ALA A 14 8.61 -14.06 33.26
N ARG A 15 9.88 -14.36 32.99
CA ARG A 15 10.54 -13.92 31.75
C ARG A 15 9.72 -14.49 30.61
N ALA A 16 9.18 -13.63 29.76
CA ALA A 16 8.56 -14.05 28.50
C ALA A 16 9.54 -14.99 27.79
N GLY A 17 9.12 -16.23 27.52
CA GLY A 17 9.97 -17.23 26.85
C GLY A 17 10.35 -16.74 25.46
N GLU A 18 11.51 -17.15 24.99
CA GLU A 18 11.95 -16.91 23.62
C GLU A 18 10.95 -17.60 22.66
N PRO A 19 10.45 -16.91 21.60
CA PRO A 19 9.50 -17.52 20.68
C PRO A 19 10.17 -18.67 19.91
N THR A 20 9.44 -19.77 19.76
CA THR A 20 9.87 -20.92 18.94
C THR A 20 9.06 -20.95 17.64
N ILE A 21 9.74 -21.03 16.52
CA ILE A 21 9.14 -21.24 15.20
C ILE A 21 9.25 -22.73 14.87
N ALA A 22 8.10 -23.40 14.85
CA ALA A 22 7.94 -24.80 14.43
C ALA A 22 7.20 -24.82 13.07
N PRO A 23 7.88 -24.67 11.92
CA PRO A 23 7.24 -24.41 10.65
C PRO A 23 6.29 -25.52 10.17
N ALA A 24 6.54 -26.78 10.55
CA ALA A 24 5.67 -27.92 10.25
C ALA A 24 4.29 -27.85 10.93
N GLU A 25 4.19 -27.14 12.06
CA GLU A 25 3.02 -27.13 12.96
C GLU A 25 2.14 -25.89 12.78
N LEU A 26 2.59 -24.88 12.01
CA LEU A 26 1.86 -23.64 11.80
C LEU A 26 0.55 -23.92 11.07
N LYS A 27 -0.55 -23.41 11.61
CA LYS A 27 -1.89 -23.60 11.06
C LYS A 27 -2.25 -22.48 10.10
N ALA A 28 -2.96 -22.79 9.01
CA ALA A 28 -3.54 -21.76 8.16
C ALA A 28 -4.65 -21.00 8.91
N ILE A 29 -4.60 -19.67 8.83
CA ILE A 29 -5.62 -18.78 9.40
C ILE A 29 -6.39 -18.02 8.32
N GLY A 30 -5.98 -18.09 7.06
CA GLY A 30 -6.65 -17.48 5.94
C GLY A 30 -5.82 -17.51 4.66
N ALA A 31 -6.35 -16.84 3.65
CA ALA A 31 -5.66 -16.61 2.39
C ALA A 31 -5.87 -15.18 1.94
N ILE A 32 -4.87 -14.64 1.24
CA ILE A 32 -4.89 -13.33 0.60
C ILE A 32 -4.92 -13.50 -0.92
N ASP A 33 -5.29 -12.46 -1.64
CA ASP A 33 -5.24 -12.44 -3.10
C ASP A 33 -3.80 -12.64 -3.62
N ALA A 34 -3.65 -13.27 -4.79
CA ALA A 34 -2.34 -13.42 -5.42
C ALA A 34 -1.69 -12.07 -5.74
N ARG A 35 -2.49 -11.03 -5.94
CA ARG A 35 -2.11 -9.62 -6.13
C ARG A 35 -2.16 -8.81 -4.84
N PHE A 36 -2.01 -9.45 -3.67
CA PHE A 36 -2.07 -8.79 -2.36
C PHE A 36 -1.16 -7.57 -2.30
N GLN A 37 0.08 -7.73 -2.74
CA GLN A 37 1.05 -6.65 -2.81
C GLN A 37 0.95 -5.95 -4.16
N SER A 38 0.36 -4.76 -4.17
CA SER A 38 0.07 -3.97 -5.36
C SER A 38 0.60 -2.54 -5.22
N TYR A 39 0.45 -1.73 -6.25
CA TYR A 39 0.97 -0.37 -6.26
C TYR A 39 0.15 0.59 -7.12
N ASN A 40 0.28 1.88 -6.83
CA ASN A 40 -0.36 2.97 -7.54
C ASN A 40 0.59 3.68 -8.51
N ILE A 41 0.03 4.19 -9.58
CA ILE A 41 0.55 5.30 -10.38
C ILE A 41 -0.53 6.37 -10.35
N GLU A 42 -0.24 7.53 -9.79
CA GLU A 42 -1.20 8.63 -9.72
C GLU A 42 -1.61 9.08 -11.12
N MET A 43 -2.88 9.48 -11.32
CA MET A 43 -3.35 9.99 -12.61
C MET A 43 -2.46 11.12 -13.13
N VAL A 44 -2.01 12.01 -12.25
CA VAL A 44 -1.10 13.11 -12.63
C VAL A 44 0.29 12.60 -13.06
N GLU A 45 0.70 11.40 -12.71
CA GLU A 45 1.91 10.81 -13.27
C GLU A 45 1.72 10.44 -14.74
N VAL A 46 0.51 10.01 -15.11
CA VAL A 46 0.17 9.64 -16.48
C VAL A 46 -0.07 10.88 -17.35
N THR A 47 -0.83 11.86 -16.85
CA THR A 47 -1.17 13.08 -17.58
C THR A 47 -0.05 14.11 -17.60
N GLY A 48 0.82 14.08 -16.62
CA GLY A 48 1.71 15.19 -16.25
C GLY A 48 0.95 16.29 -15.52
N GLY A 49 1.66 17.10 -14.75
CA GLY A 49 1.06 18.17 -13.99
C GLY A 49 1.83 18.54 -12.72
N LEU A 50 1.19 19.29 -11.83
CA LEU A 50 1.75 19.67 -10.55
C LEU A 50 1.55 18.52 -9.56
N PHE A 51 2.64 17.97 -9.05
CA PHE A 51 2.61 16.89 -8.06
C PHE A 51 3.47 17.22 -6.85
N TRP A 52 3.36 16.44 -5.80
CA TRP A 52 4.08 16.62 -4.55
C TRP A 52 5.60 16.78 -4.78
N LYS A 53 6.12 17.95 -4.45
CA LYS A 53 7.55 18.26 -4.60
C LYS A 53 8.38 17.44 -3.62
N ALA A 54 9.35 16.69 -4.12
CA ALA A 54 10.25 15.91 -3.30
C ALA A 54 11.04 16.79 -2.30
N TYR A 55 11.26 16.30 -1.09
CA TYR A 55 12.08 17.01 -0.10
C TYR A 55 13.53 17.08 -0.54
N PRO A 56 14.13 18.27 -0.60
CA PRO A 56 15.58 18.41 -0.82
C PRO A 56 16.35 17.85 0.37
N ARG A 57 17.57 17.36 0.10
CA ARG A 57 18.42 16.73 1.12
C ARG A 57 18.81 17.64 2.29
N THR A 58 18.87 18.96 2.06
CA THR A 58 19.43 19.96 2.99
C THR A 58 18.40 20.89 3.62
N MET A 59 17.09 20.69 3.37
CA MET A 59 16.07 21.62 3.87
C MET A 59 15.89 21.51 5.39
N ARG A 60 15.90 22.67 6.09
CA ARG A 60 15.61 22.77 7.53
C ARG A 60 14.12 22.99 7.81
N ALA A 61 13.42 23.71 6.96
CA ALA A 61 11.98 23.96 7.03
C ALA A 61 11.35 23.83 5.63
N PHE A 62 10.06 23.44 5.57
CA PHE A 62 9.31 23.32 4.34
C PHE A 62 8.28 24.45 4.25
N ASP A 63 8.27 25.20 3.12
CA ASP A 63 7.22 26.17 2.84
C ASP A 63 6.03 25.44 2.19
N GLN A 64 4.92 25.39 2.88
CA GLN A 64 3.70 24.71 2.39
C GLN A 64 3.15 25.34 1.11
N ARG A 65 3.47 26.61 0.81
CA ARG A 65 3.06 27.28 -0.43
C ARG A 65 3.82 26.73 -1.66
N ASP A 66 5.01 26.13 -1.46
CA ASP A 66 5.86 25.53 -2.49
C ASP A 66 5.80 23.98 -2.43
N ARG A 67 4.63 23.41 -2.14
CA ARG A 67 4.45 21.96 -1.95
C ARG A 67 4.36 21.16 -3.25
N TYR A 68 4.17 21.81 -4.38
CA TYR A 68 4.07 21.16 -5.69
C TYR A 68 5.21 21.54 -6.62
N SER A 69 5.54 20.64 -7.54
CA SER A 69 6.40 20.92 -8.68
C SER A 69 5.83 20.26 -9.94
N TYR A 70 6.10 20.84 -11.10
CA TYR A 70 5.70 20.22 -12.36
C TYR A 70 6.43 18.89 -12.57
N ARG A 71 5.67 17.88 -12.94
CA ARG A 71 6.14 16.57 -13.34
C ARG A 71 5.69 16.31 -14.77
N PRO A 72 6.59 15.94 -15.70
CA PRO A 72 6.18 15.47 -17.03
C PRO A 72 5.49 14.10 -16.92
N PRO A 73 4.69 13.70 -17.91
CA PRO A 73 4.13 12.35 -18.00
C PRO A 73 5.20 11.28 -17.81
N ILE A 74 4.89 10.26 -17.03
CA ILE A 74 5.80 9.13 -16.79
C ILE A 74 6.00 8.33 -18.07
N ASN A 75 7.24 7.92 -18.34
CA ASN A 75 7.53 7.05 -19.48
C ASN A 75 7.25 5.59 -19.11
N LEU A 76 6.02 5.12 -19.32
CA LEU A 76 5.59 3.75 -19.07
C LEU A 76 6.19 2.72 -20.06
N ALA A 77 6.86 3.17 -21.14
CA ALA A 77 7.64 2.30 -22.01
C ALA A 77 9.09 2.11 -21.57
N ASN A 78 9.52 2.75 -20.47
CA ASN A 78 10.88 2.63 -19.98
C ASN A 78 11.20 1.19 -19.56
N ALA A 79 12.26 0.60 -20.13
CA ALA A 79 12.62 -0.80 -19.94
C ALA A 79 12.95 -1.15 -18.47
N ARG A 80 13.67 -0.25 -17.76
CA ARG A 80 13.98 -0.44 -16.34
C ARG A 80 12.72 -0.44 -15.49
N LEU A 81 11.82 0.51 -15.70
CA LEU A 81 10.55 0.60 -14.99
C LEU A 81 9.73 -0.69 -15.18
N ARG A 82 9.56 -1.14 -16.43
CA ARG A 82 8.84 -2.39 -16.75
C ARG A 82 9.48 -3.60 -16.11
N LYS A 83 10.81 -3.73 -16.20
CA LYS A 83 11.55 -4.86 -15.60
C LYS A 83 11.35 -4.92 -14.09
N LEU A 84 11.43 -3.79 -13.42
CA LEU A 84 11.28 -3.73 -11.97
C LEU A 84 9.83 -3.93 -11.52
N ALA A 85 8.86 -3.40 -12.25
CA ALA A 85 7.46 -3.65 -11.96
C ALA A 85 7.08 -5.13 -12.20
N ALA A 86 7.53 -5.73 -13.30
CA ALA A 86 7.31 -7.14 -13.59
C ALA A 86 7.91 -8.10 -12.53
N ALA A 87 8.96 -7.68 -11.84
CA ALA A 87 9.53 -8.48 -10.75
C ALA A 87 8.68 -8.48 -9.46
N LEU A 88 7.62 -7.67 -9.41
CA LEU A 88 6.64 -7.62 -8.32
C LEU A 88 5.27 -8.19 -8.74
N SER A 89 5.19 -8.86 -9.89
CA SER A 89 3.95 -9.38 -10.46
C SER A 89 3.62 -10.81 -9.97
N PRO A 90 2.33 -11.17 -9.91
CA PRO A 90 1.18 -10.40 -10.38
C PRO A 90 0.77 -9.28 -9.42
N ALA A 91 0.22 -8.18 -9.94
CA ALA A 91 -0.19 -7.04 -9.13
C ALA A 91 -1.47 -6.38 -9.67
N TYR A 92 -2.14 -5.56 -8.86
CA TYR A 92 -3.02 -4.51 -9.34
C TYR A 92 -2.21 -3.23 -9.54
N LEU A 93 -2.49 -2.55 -10.63
CA LEU A 93 -2.01 -1.22 -10.95
C LEU A 93 -3.17 -0.24 -10.78
N ARG A 94 -3.20 0.54 -9.71
CA ARG A 94 -4.23 1.56 -9.53
C ARG A 94 -3.77 2.88 -10.14
N VAL A 95 -4.49 3.31 -11.19
CA VAL A 95 -4.30 4.62 -11.83
C VAL A 95 -5.45 5.52 -11.41
N SER A 96 -5.24 6.32 -10.37
CA SER A 96 -6.28 7.12 -9.71
C SER A 96 -5.64 8.30 -8.95
N GLY A 97 -6.08 8.59 -7.73
CA GLY A 97 -5.63 9.69 -6.89
C GLY A 97 -6.47 10.95 -7.08
N THR A 98 -6.19 11.97 -6.28
CA THR A 98 -6.95 13.24 -6.28
C THR A 98 -7.13 13.84 -7.67
N TRP A 99 -6.09 13.76 -8.52
CA TRP A 99 -6.11 14.35 -9.86
C TRP A 99 -7.06 13.63 -10.83
N ALA A 100 -7.36 12.36 -10.61
CA ALA A 100 -8.33 11.61 -11.42
C ALA A 100 -9.74 12.21 -11.34
N ASN A 101 -10.11 12.77 -10.20
CA ASN A 101 -11.44 13.35 -9.95
C ASN A 101 -11.80 14.52 -10.87
N ALA A 102 -10.82 15.17 -11.51
CA ALA A 102 -11.02 16.29 -12.43
C ALA A 102 -10.23 16.12 -13.75
N THR A 103 -9.98 14.89 -14.17
CA THR A 103 -9.28 14.58 -15.42
C THR A 103 -10.29 14.27 -16.52
N PHE A 104 -10.23 15.04 -17.61
CA PHE A 104 -10.98 14.81 -18.84
C PHE A 104 -10.32 13.71 -19.68
N PHE A 105 -11.07 12.74 -20.14
CA PHE A 105 -10.61 11.76 -21.12
C PHE A 105 -10.89 12.28 -22.55
N ALA A 106 -9.84 12.53 -23.30
CA ALA A 106 -9.94 13.10 -24.65
C ALA A 106 -9.85 12.02 -25.72
N ASP A 107 -10.78 12.04 -26.67
CA ASP A 107 -10.83 11.14 -27.83
C ASP A 107 -9.74 11.48 -28.88
N THR A 108 -8.50 11.69 -28.42
CA THR A 108 -7.36 12.04 -29.25
C THR A 108 -6.09 11.42 -28.75
N ASP A 109 -5.14 11.12 -29.66
CA ASP A 109 -3.82 10.55 -29.28
C ASP A 109 -2.92 11.55 -28.54
N ARG A 110 -3.16 12.85 -28.70
CA ARG A 110 -2.43 13.91 -27.99
C ARG A 110 -3.38 14.73 -27.15
N ALA A 111 -3.00 14.98 -25.91
CA ALA A 111 -3.79 15.84 -25.05
C ALA A 111 -3.92 17.25 -25.66
N PRO A 112 -5.13 17.85 -25.70
CA PRO A 112 -5.28 19.25 -26.02
C PRO A 112 -4.53 20.12 -24.99
N GLY A 113 -4.06 21.30 -25.42
CA GLY A 113 -3.21 22.17 -24.59
C GLY A 113 -3.88 22.73 -23.33
N LYS A 114 -5.23 22.63 -23.24
CA LYS A 114 -6.02 23.04 -22.07
C LYS A 114 -7.17 22.06 -21.87
N PRO A 115 -7.48 21.71 -20.60
CA PRO A 115 -8.68 20.94 -20.32
C PRO A 115 -9.96 21.73 -20.66
N PRO A 116 -11.05 21.05 -21.00
CA PRO A 116 -12.37 21.67 -21.13
C PRO A 116 -12.84 22.29 -19.80
N PRO A 117 -13.82 23.22 -19.84
CA PRO A 117 -14.40 23.77 -18.62
C PRO A 117 -14.87 22.68 -17.66
N GLY A 118 -14.56 22.85 -16.38
CA GLY A 118 -14.93 21.90 -15.32
C GLY A 118 -13.95 20.77 -15.11
N PHE A 119 -12.83 20.72 -15.87
CA PHE A 119 -11.73 19.78 -15.66
C PHE A 119 -10.40 20.51 -15.46
N ASP A 120 -9.47 19.87 -14.76
CA ASP A 120 -8.16 20.43 -14.43
C ASP A 120 -7.00 19.76 -15.21
N ALA A 121 -7.22 18.58 -15.76
CA ALA A 121 -6.25 17.82 -16.52
C ALA A 121 -6.88 17.11 -17.72
N VAL A 122 -6.03 16.59 -18.60
CA VAL A 122 -6.45 15.81 -19.78
C VAL A 122 -5.67 14.51 -19.84
N LEU A 123 -6.38 13.40 -19.96
CA LEU A 123 -5.86 12.09 -20.29
C LEU A 123 -6.16 11.79 -21.77
N SER A 124 -5.14 11.64 -22.60
CA SER A 124 -5.31 11.32 -24.02
C SER A 124 -5.39 9.80 -24.27
N HIS A 125 -5.88 9.42 -25.46
CA HIS A 125 -5.82 8.04 -25.96
C HIS A 125 -4.39 7.46 -25.89
N GLY A 126 -3.39 8.25 -26.32
CA GLY A 126 -1.99 7.81 -26.29
C GLY A 126 -1.47 7.51 -24.87
N GLN A 127 -1.86 8.33 -23.90
CA GLN A 127 -1.47 8.12 -22.49
C GLN A 127 -2.16 6.89 -21.90
N TRP A 128 -3.47 6.73 -22.11
CA TRP A 128 -4.20 5.58 -21.60
C TRP A 128 -3.76 4.26 -22.27
N ARG A 129 -3.52 4.26 -23.56
CA ARG A 129 -2.88 3.13 -24.27
C ARG A 129 -1.55 2.76 -23.63
N GLY A 130 -0.73 3.76 -23.25
CA GLY A 130 0.52 3.53 -22.52
C GLY A 130 0.31 2.83 -21.17
N VAL A 131 -0.77 3.13 -20.43
CA VAL A 131 -1.17 2.44 -19.19
C VAL A 131 -1.52 0.97 -19.49
N LEU A 132 -2.35 0.71 -20.50
CA LEU A 132 -2.73 -0.64 -20.90
C LEU A 132 -1.51 -1.49 -21.33
N ASP A 133 -0.64 -0.90 -22.14
CA ASP A 133 0.58 -1.57 -22.61
C ASP A 133 1.55 -1.85 -21.46
N PHE A 134 1.65 -0.94 -20.50
CA PHE A 134 2.45 -1.17 -19.29
C PHE A 134 1.86 -2.31 -18.46
N ALA A 135 0.56 -2.26 -18.17
CA ALA A 135 -0.12 -3.27 -17.38
C ALA A 135 0.07 -4.69 -17.96
N ARG A 136 -0.12 -4.84 -19.29
CA ARG A 136 0.15 -6.10 -20.00
C ARG A 136 1.61 -6.55 -19.88
N ALA A 137 2.55 -5.60 -20.04
CA ALA A 137 3.99 -5.94 -20.03
C ALA A 137 4.49 -6.40 -18.65
N VAL A 138 3.77 -6.08 -17.58
CA VAL A 138 4.18 -6.36 -16.19
C VAL A 138 3.20 -7.28 -15.45
N ASP A 139 2.28 -7.95 -16.14
CA ASP A 139 1.24 -8.79 -15.56
C ASP A 139 0.50 -8.07 -14.40
N ALA A 140 -0.01 -6.88 -14.72
CA ALA A 140 -0.82 -6.10 -13.78
C ALA A 140 -2.25 -5.91 -14.28
N GLU A 141 -3.21 -5.95 -13.35
CA GLU A 141 -4.61 -5.67 -13.58
C GLU A 141 -4.93 -4.21 -13.22
N ILE A 142 -5.66 -3.52 -14.09
CA ILE A 142 -5.93 -2.10 -13.91
C ILE A 142 -7.07 -1.85 -12.93
N VAL A 143 -6.81 -0.97 -11.95
CA VAL A 143 -7.80 -0.35 -11.08
C VAL A 143 -7.81 1.14 -11.36
N THR A 144 -8.99 1.77 -11.51
CA THR A 144 -9.06 3.22 -11.77
C THR A 144 -10.26 3.87 -11.08
N SER A 145 -10.28 5.19 -11.08
CA SER A 145 -11.46 5.99 -10.71
C SER A 145 -11.82 6.96 -11.82
N PHE A 146 -13.02 7.53 -11.75
CA PHE A 146 -13.55 8.42 -12.78
C PHE A 146 -13.63 9.86 -12.29
N ALA A 147 -13.75 10.80 -13.26
CA ALA A 147 -13.95 12.19 -12.94
C ALA A 147 -15.34 12.44 -12.36
N ILE A 148 -15.40 13.28 -11.33
CA ILE A 148 -16.64 13.70 -10.66
C ILE A 148 -16.77 15.23 -10.59
N SER A 149 -15.86 15.94 -11.21
CA SER A 149 -15.82 17.40 -11.26
C SER A 149 -17.07 17.98 -11.96
N THR A 150 -17.17 19.30 -11.96
CA THR A 150 -18.31 19.98 -12.61
C THR A 150 -18.44 19.65 -14.10
N GLY A 151 -17.34 19.28 -14.78
CA GLY A 151 -17.34 18.91 -16.19
C GLY A 151 -17.94 17.54 -16.51
N SER A 152 -18.14 16.67 -15.50
CA SER A 152 -18.75 15.34 -15.64
C SER A 152 -20.20 15.30 -15.16
N ARG A 153 -20.93 16.45 -15.26
CA ARG A 153 -22.29 16.59 -14.73
C ARG A 153 -23.23 17.22 -15.72
N ASP A 154 -24.52 16.89 -15.57
CA ASP A 154 -25.59 17.54 -16.30
C ASP A 154 -25.91 18.95 -15.74
N ALA A 155 -26.93 19.61 -16.32
CA ALA A 155 -27.36 20.94 -15.93
C ALA A 155 -27.92 21.00 -14.47
N ASP A 156 -28.40 19.89 -13.94
CA ASP A 156 -28.91 19.75 -12.59
C ASP A 156 -27.83 19.37 -11.57
N GLY A 157 -26.58 19.29 -12.02
CA GLY A 157 -25.42 18.94 -11.20
C GLY A 157 -25.38 17.47 -10.81
N VAL A 158 -26.05 16.59 -11.56
CA VAL A 158 -26.01 15.13 -11.40
C VAL A 158 -24.86 14.56 -12.22
N TRP A 159 -24.10 13.63 -11.62
CA TRP A 159 -23.03 12.95 -12.34
C TRP A 159 -23.56 12.17 -13.55
N THR A 160 -22.88 12.27 -14.69
CA THR A 160 -23.17 11.49 -15.89
C THR A 160 -22.01 10.56 -16.24
N PRO A 161 -22.28 9.38 -16.80
CA PRO A 161 -21.23 8.41 -17.13
C PRO A 161 -20.49 8.71 -18.43
N ASP A 162 -20.79 9.79 -19.16
CA ASP A 162 -20.30 10.02 -20.51
C ASP A 162 -18.78 9.93 -20.65
N GLN A 163 -18.05 10.62 -19.76
CA GLN A 163 -16.59 10.57 -19.74
C GLN A 163 -16.04 9.21 -19.35
N ALA A 164 -16.69 8.55 -18.41
CA ALA A 164 -16.34 7.21 -17.99
C ALA A 164 -16.63 6.18 -19.09
N GLN A 165 -17.72 6.34 -19.84
CA GLN A 165 -18.08 5.49 -20.98
C GLN A 165 -17.01 5.56 -22.09
N HIS A 166 -16.56 6.75 -22.45
CA HIS A 166 -15.49 6.91 -23.45
C HIS A 166 -14.21 6.18 -23.05
N LEU A 167 -13.82 6.26 -21.77
CA LEU A 167 -12.64 5.55 -21.27
C LEU A 167 -12.81 4.02 -21.33
N VAL A 168 -13.98 3.51 -20.94
CA VAL A 168 -14.31 2.07 -20.98
C VAL A 168 -14.35 1.58 -22.43
N ASP A 169 -15.04 2.28 -23.33
CA ASP A 169 -15.14 1.92 -24.75
C ASP A 169 -13.78 1.88 -25.42
N TYR A 170 -12.94 2.90 -25.15
CA TYR A 170 -11.58 2.91 -25.68
C TYR A 170 -10.73 1.77 -25.12
N THR A 171 -10.86 1.45 -23.83
CA THR A 171 -10.18 0.31 -23.20
C THR A 171 -10.56 -1.00 -23.90
N HIS A 172 -11.85 -1.23 -24.10
CA HIS A 172 -12.37 -2.42 -24.79
C HIS A 172 -11.93 -2.47 -26.28
N SER A 173 -11.92 -1.33 -26.97
CA SER A 173 -11.46 -1.26 -28.35
C SER A 173 -10.02 -1.72 -28.56
N LEU A 174 -9.20 -1.60 -27.52
CA LEU A 174 -7.80 -2.08 -27.48
C LEU A 174 -7.68 -3.51 -26.95
N GLY A 175 -8.78 -4.23 -26.74
CA GLY A 175 -8.81 -5.57 -26.17
C GLY A 175 -8.32 -5.59 -24.71
N GLY A 176 -8.45 -4.47 -24.00
CA GLY A 176 -8.18 -4.36 -22.56
C GLY A 176 -9.46 -4.42 -21.73
N HIS A 177 -9.30 -4.45 -20.41
CA HIS A 177 -10.38 -4.32 -19.44
C HIS A 177 -9.91 -3.55 -18.21
N ILE A 178 -10.83 -3.05 -17.43
CA ILE A 178 -10.61 -2.45 -16.12
C ILE A 178 -11.04 -3.48 -15.09
N ALA A 179 -10.11 -4.03 -14.32
CA ALA A 179 -10.40 -5.09 -13.37
C ALA A 179 -11.26 -4.61 -12.19
N ALA A 180 -11.04 -3.35 -11.75
CA ALA A 180 -11.83 -2.75 -10.69
C ALA A 180 -11.94 -1.23 -10.86
N ALA A 181 -13.03 -0.64 -10.41
CA ALA A 181 -13.27 0.79 -10.52
C ALA A 181 -13.90 1.39 -9.26
N GLU A 182 -13.44 2.60 -8.92
CA GLU A 182 -14.01 3.49 -7.92
C GLU A 182 -14.76 4.62 -8.62
N ILE A 183 -15.88 5.11 -8.08
CA ILE A 183 -16.53 6.28 -8.68
C ILE A 183 -15.62 7.51 -8.63
N MET A 184 -14.90 7.68 -7.52
CA MET A 184 -13.98 8.80 -7.29
C MET A 184 -12.92 8.43 -6.26
N ASN A 185 -11.82 9.17 -6.24
CA ASN A 185 -10.81 9.10 -5.20
C ASN A 185 -11.25 9.89 -3.95
N GLU A 186 -11.14 9.28 -2.75
CA GLU A 186 -11.30 9.92 -1.44
C GLU A 186 -12.53 10.80 -1.28
N PRO A 187 -13.75 10.26 -1.38
CA PRO A 187 -14.97 11.03 -1.25
C PRO A 187 -15.13 11.74 0.10
N THR A 188 -14.49 11.24 1.16
CA THR A 188 -14.44 11.90 2.46
C THR A 188 -13.77 13.27 2.40
N LEU A 189 -12.89 13.52 1.42
CA LEU A 189 -12.19 14.78 1.19
C LEU A 189 -12.72 15.55 -0.02
N ALA A 190 -13.96 15.30 -0.43
CA ALA A 190 -14.58 15.82 -1.66
C ALA A 190 -14.38 17.33 -1.87
N ALA A 191 -14.50 18.14 -0.82
CA ALA A 191 -14.37 19.59 -0.89
C ALA A 191 -12.99 20.08 -1.37
N THR A 192 -11.94 19.27 -1.23
CA THR A 192 -10.56 19.58 -1.64
C THR A 192 -10.06 18.71 -2.80
N ASN A 193 -10.85 17.72 -3.21
CA ASN A 193 -10.46 16.69 -4.16
C ASN A 193 -11.24 16.77 -5.48
N GLY A 194 -11.56 17.98 -5.96
CA GLY A 194 -12.14 18.21 -7.29
C GLY A 194 -13.65 17.99 -7.40
N ALA A 195 -14.35 17.65 -6.33
CA ALA A 195 -15.81 17.59 -6.34
C ALA A 195 -16.43 19.00 -6.45
N PRO A 196 -17.66 19.12 -6.98
CA PRO A 196 -18.34 20.40 -7.05
C PRO A 196 -18.53 21.06 -5.67
N PRO A 197 -18.59 22.39 -5.61
CA PRO A 197 -18.93 23.07 -4.37
C PRO A 197 -20.24 22.56 -3.76
N GLY A 198 -20.24 22.30 -2.45
CA GLY A 198 -21.42 21.78 -1.75
C GLY A 198 -21.67 20.29 -1.91
N TYR A 199 -20.74 19.53 -2.49
CA TYR A 199 -20.85 18.07 -2.60
C TYR A 199 -20.88 17.44 -1.20
N ASP A 200 -21.94 16.68 -0.94
CA ASP A 200 -22.21 16.05 0.35
C ASP A 200 -22.48 14.54 0.21
N ALA A 201 -22.78 13.90 1.32
CA ALA A 201 -23.08 12.46 1.34
C ALA A 201 -24.30 12.09 0.47
N LYS A 202 -25.31 12.96 0.39
CA LYS A 202 -26.51 12.73 -0.43
C LYS A 202 -26.17 12.78 -1.93
N ALA A 203 -25.34 13.75 -2.33
CA ALA A 203 -24.83 13.84 -3.69
C ALA A 203 -23.98 12.61 -4.05
N TYR A 204 -23.08 12.21 -3.17
CA TYR A 204 -22.31 10.97 -3.34
C TYR A 204 -23.22 9.76 -3.49
N GLY A 205 -24.18 9.56 -2.62
CA GLY A 205 -25.08 8.40 -2.68
C GLY A 205 -25.91 8.35 -3.95
N ARG A 206 -26.37 9.51 -4.46
CA ARG A 206 -27.07 9.63 -5.75
C ARG A 206 -26.12 9.22 -6.90
N ASP A 207 -24.95 9.82 -6.95
CA ASP A 207 -23.98 9.59 -8.02
C ASP A 207 -23.44 8.16 -8.00
N PHE A 208 -23.21 7.58 -6.82
CA PHE A 208 -22.79 6.17 -6.68
C PHE A 208 -23.84 5.19 -7.22
N LYS A 209 -25.13 5.45 -7.02
CA LYS A 209 -26.20 4.60 -7.58
C LYS A 209 -26.18 4.63 -9.10
N ILE A 210 -26.02 5.81 -9.70
CA ILE A 210 -25.91 5.98 -11.15
C ILE A 210 -24.66 5.25 -11.66
N PHE A 211 -23.51 5.45 -11.01
CA PHE A 211 -22.26 4.76 -11.34
C PHE A 211 -22.41 3.24 -11.31
N ARG A 212 -22.97 2.71 -10.22
CA ARG A 212 -23.18 1.26 -10.07
C ARG A 212 -24.08 0.67 -11.16
N GLU A 213 -25.18 1.33 -11.48
CA GLU A 213 -26.09 0.90 -12.52
C GLU A 213 -25.45 0.98 -13.91
N TRP A 214 -24.68 1.99 -14.16
CA TRP A 214 -23.95 2.18 -15.41
C TRP A 214 -22.86 1.13 -15.60
N ILE A 215 -21.93 0.98 -14.64
CA ILE A 215 -20.75 0.09 -14.76
C ILE A 215 -21.17 -1.37 -14.92
N ARG A 216 -22.27 -1.79 -14.24
CA ARG A 216 -22.82 -3.14 -14.39
C ARG A 216 -23.34 -3.46 -15.78
N ARG A 217 -23.66 -2.43 -16.58
CA ARG A 217 -24.08 -2.59 -18.00
C ARG A 217 -22.93 -2.41 -18.96
N ALA A 218 -22.08 -1.40 -18.72
CA ALA A 218 -21.01 -1.02 -19.63
C ALA A 218 -19.78 -1.94 -19.53
N ALA A 219 -19.46 -2.43 -18.32
CA ALA A 219 -18.33 -3.32 -18.06
C ALA A 219 -18.67 -4.29 -16.91
N PRO A 220 -19.52 -5.29 -17.15
CA PRO A 220 -20.04 -6.20 -16.12
C PRO A 220 -18.93 -7.02 -15.42
N GLU A 221 -17.78 -7.19 -16.06
CA GLU A 221 -16.58 -7.83 -15.52
C GLU A 221 -15.81 -6.97 -14.50
N THR A 222 -16.04 -5.65 -14.50
CA THR A 222 -15.34 -4.70 -13.62
C THR A 222 -15.91 -4.78 -12.20
N MET A 223 -15.05 -5.07 -11.22
CA MET A 223 -15.41 -5.01 -9.81
C MET A 223 -15.64 -3.57 -9.38
N ILE A 224 -16.70 -3.32 -8.62
CA ILE A 224 -16.91 -2.04 -7.93
C ILE A 224 -16.13 -2.05 -6.63
N VAL A 225 -15.22 -1.12 -6.47
CA VAL A 225 -14.42 -0.91 -5.27
C VAL A 225 -14.82 0.41 -4.62
N GLY A 226 -14.95 0.42 -3.32
CA GLY A 226 -15.34 1.64 -2.64
C GLY A 226 -15.56 1.47 -1.12
N PRO A 227 -15.70 2.58 -0.41
CA PRO A 227 -15.74 3.97 -0.91
C PRO A 227 -14.36 4.62 -1.19
N GLY A 228 -13.24 3.96 -0.86
CA GLY A 228 -11.89 4.57 -1.00
C GLY A 228 -11.69 5.75 -0.04
N SER A 229 -12.26 5.66 1.14
CA SER A 229 -12.24 6.72 2.15
C SER A 229 -10.86 6.91 2.76
N ALA A 230 -10.53 8.17 3.07
CA ALA A 230 -9.34 8.54 3.83
C ALA A 230 -9.73 9.38 5.05
N GLY A 231 -8.98 9.23 6.15
CA GLY A 231 -8.99 10.21 7.22
C GLY A 231 -10.24 10.25 8.11
N ASP A 232 -10.97 9.16 8.30
CA ASP A 232 -12.00 9.04 9.34
C ASP A 232 -11.44 9.16 10.78
N VAL A 233 -10.13 9.22 10.90
CA VAL A 233 -9.47 9.74 12.10
C VAL A 233 -9.76 11.24 12.15
N PRO A 234 -10.22 11.80 13.31
CA PRO A 234 -10.62 13.20 13.39
C PRO A 234 -9.60 14.13 12.73
N SER A 235 -9.99 14.73 11.60
CA SER A 235 -9.16 15.74 10.94
C SER A 235 -9.22 17.02 11.77
N PRO A 236 -8.08 17.66 12.08
CA PRO A 236 -8.08 18.97 12.75
C PRO A 236 -8.85 20.04 12.00
N SER A 237 -9.11 19.86 10.70
CA SER A 237 -9.84 20.81 9.86
C SER A 237 -11.37 20.70 9.95
N GLY A 238 -11.92 19.61 10.50
CA GLY A 238 -13.36 19.41 10.67
C GLY A 238 -14.21 19.47 9.38
N VAL A 239 -13.55 19.49 8.21
CA VAL A 239 -14.20 19.64 6.90
C VAL A 239 -14.03 18.34 6.13
N GLY A 240 -15.04 17.49 6.18
CA GLY A 240 -15.06 16.24 5.44
C GLY A 240 -16.41 15.56 5.56
N ILE A 241 -16.70 14.65 4.64
CA ILE A 241 -17.87 13.77 4.72
C ILE A 241 -17.42 12.49 5.44
N SER A 242 -18.15 12.08 6.50
CA SER A 242 -17.79 10.83 7.18
C SER A 242 -18.04 9.62 6.28
N THR A 243 -17.22 8.58 6.39
CA THR A 243 -17.43 7.32 5.65
C THR A 243 -18.80 6.70 6.02
N ARG A 244 -19.23 6.83 7.25
CA ARG A 244 -20.57 6.40 7.70
C ARG A 244 -21.68 7.07 6.88
N ASP A 245 -21.61 8.37 6.68
CA ASP A 245 -22.65 9.13 5.95
C ASP A 245 -22.61 8.80 4.46
N LEU A 246 -21.40 8.61 3.88
CA LEU A 246 -21.24 8.13 2.49
C LEU A 246 -21.93 6.79 2.29
N LEU A 247 -21.65 5.81 3.15
CA LEU A 247 -22.18 4.46 3.06
C LEU A 247 -23.70 4.43 3.32
N ALA A 248 -24.18 5.19 4.28
CA ALA A 248 -25.62 5.32 4.56
C ALA A 248 -26.39 5.88 3.36
N ALA A 249 -25.81 6.86 2.65
CA ALA A 249 -26.44 7.47 1.48
C ALA A 249 -26.34 6.58 0.21
N ALA A 250 -25.20 5.92 0.02
CA ALA A 250 -24.96 5.03 -1.13
C ALA A 250 -25.79 3.73 -1.07
N GLY A 251 -25.97 3.19 0.12
CA GLY A 251 -26.44 1.83 0.33
C GLY A 251 -25.37 0.80 -0.05
N SER A 252 -25.68 -0.48 0.12
CA SER A 252 -24.76 -1.56 -0.28
C SER A 252 -24.60 -1.65 -1.80
N GLY A 253 -23.45 -2.13 -2.28
CA GLY A 253 -23.26 -2.32 -3.73
C GLY A 253 -21.84 -2.43 -4.22
N VAL A 254 -20.84 -2.42 -3.34
CA VAL A 254 -19.45 -2.69 -3.73
C VAL A 254 -19.17 -4.20 -3.80
N ASP A 255 -18.21 -4.60 -4.61
CA ASP A 255 -17.69 -5.97 -4.64
C ASP A 255 -16.53 -6.10 -3.66
N ARG A 256 -15.78 -5.01 -3.45
CA ARG A 256 -14.68 -4.90 -2.50
C ARG A 256 -14.83 -3.62 -1.71
N PHE A 257 -14.80 -3.74 -0.40
CA PHE A 257 -14.78 -2.57 0.49
C PHE A 257 -13.38 -1.98 0.53
N SER A 258 -13.22 -0.68 0.31
CA SER A 258 -11.89 -0.07 0.27
C SER A 258 -11.75 1.15 1.16
N TYR A 259 -10.52 1.37 1.61
CA TYR A 259 -10.10 2.56 2.34
C TYR A 259 -8.63 2.89 2.06
N HIS A 260 -8.22 4.12 2.42
CA HIS A 260 -6.84 4.57 2.38
C HIS A 260 -6.27 4.68 3.79
N HIS A 261 -4.98 4.38 3.92
CA HIS A 261 -4.28 4.48 5.20
C HIS A 261 -2.90 5.09 5.06
N TYR A 262 -2.67 6.13 5.85
CA TYR A 262 -1.36 6.73 6.07
C TYR A 262 -1.11 6.85 7.57
N ASN A 263 0.10 6.52 8.02
CA ASN A 263 0.42 6.64 9.44
C ASN A 263 0.37 8.09 9.92
N THR A 264 0.64 9.05 9.02
CA THR A 264 0.63 10.47 9.35
C THR A 264 0.40 11.36 8.12
N LEU A 265 0.39 12.68 8.35
CA LEU A 265 0.46 13.69 7.29
C LEU A 265 1.90 14.18 7.14
N SER A 266 2.36 14.39 5.92
CA SER A 266 3.65 15.01 5.68
C SER A 266 3.66 16.50 6.06
N GLN A 267 4.85 17.08 6.20
CA GLN A 267 5.00 18.51 6.46
C GLN A 267 4.37 19.38 5.35
N ARG A 268 4.21 18.85 4.12
CA ARG A 268 3.53 19.53 3.00
C ARG A 268 2.06 19.86 3.34
N CYS A 269 1.43 19.02 4.15
CA CYS A 269 0.05 19.18 4.61
C CYS A 269 -0.06 19.50 6.11
N GLY A 270 1.00 20.06 6.70
CA GLY A 270 0.99 20.52 8.09
C GLY A 270 1.32 19.44 9.12
N GLY A 271 1.72 18.24 8.70
CA GLY A 271 2.14 17.18 9.60
C GLY A 271 3.40 17.53 10.38
N ARG A 272 3.55 16.92 11.54
CA ARG A 272 4.72 17.06 12.42
C ARG A 272 5.31 15.67 12.64
N ASP A 273 6.38 15.38 11.93
CA ASP A 273 6.94 14.05 11.91
C ASP A 273 8.15 13.93 12.82
N ASP A 274 8.16 12.91 13.67
CA ASP A 274 9.34 12.51 14.43
C ASP A 274 9.76 11.09 14.03
N PRO A 275 10.86 10.93 13.26
CA PRO A 275 11.35 9.62 12.86
C PRO A 275 11.76 8.71 14.03
N LYS A 276 11.86 9.24 15.25
CA LYS A 276 12.11 8.43 16.45
C LYS A 276 10.91 7.54 16.79
N GLN A 277 9.70 7.96 16.42
CA GLN A 277 8.46 7.21 16.66
C GLN A 277 8.26 6.05 15.68
N ALA A 278 8.84 6.10 14.48
CA ALA A 278 8.56 5.19 13.37
C ALA A 278 8.73 3.68 13.66
N LEU A 279 9.54 3.31 14.65
CA LEU A 279 9.72 1.91 15.08
C LEU A 279 8.98 1.56 16.38
N THR A 280 8.19 2.48 16.95
CA THR A 280 7.39 2.17 18.14
C THR A 280 6.15 1.37 17.77
N GLU A 281 5.72 0.49 18.67
CA GLU A 281 4.46 -0.26 18.50
C GLU A 281 3.26 0.70 18.32
N GLN A 282 3.21 1.78 19.08
CA GLN A 282 2.16 2.79 18.95
C GLN A 282 2.09 3.38 17.54
N TRP A 283 3.23 3.53 16.86
CA TRP A 283 3.28 4.03 15.48
C TRP A 283 2.83 2.96 14.48
N LEU A 284 3.36 1.75 14.61
CA LEU A 284 3.09 0.65 13.70
C LEU A 284 1.64 0.14 13.81
N ALA A 285 1.10 0.08 15.03
CA ALA A 285 -0.28 -0.34 15.30
C ALA A 285 -1.36 0.64 14.81
N ARG A 286 -0.99 1.82 14.27
CA ARG A 286 -1.96 2.70 13.59
C ARG A 286 -2.65 1.99 12.42
N THR A 287 -1.96 1.06 11.76
CA THR A 287 -2.53 0.18 10.74
C THR A 287 -3.72 -0.61 11.29
N ASP A 288 -3.56 -1.24 12.47
CA ASP A 288 -4.62 -2.04 13.09
C ASP A 288 -5.78 -1.15 13.56
N ALA A 289 -5.47 0.01 14.14
CA ALA A 289 -6.49 0.95 14.62
C ALA A 289 -7.36 1.47 13.46
N THR A 290 -6.75 1.81 12.34
CA THR A 290 -7.47 2.24 11.13
C THR A 290 -8.31 1.09 10.56
N LEU A 291 -7.73 -0.10 10.43
CA LEU A 291 -8.45 -1.27 9.94
C LEU A 291 -9.69 -1.58 10.79
N ALA A 292 -9.60 -1.52 12.12
CA ALA A 292 -10.72 -1.80 13.01
C ALA A 292 -11.92 -0.86 12.78
N ILE A 293 -11.66 0.42 12.50
CA ILE A 293 -12.71 1.39 12.14
C ILE A 293 -13.42 0.93 10.85
N TYR A 294 -12.65 0.64 9.81
CA TYR A 294 -13.22 0.29 8.50
C TYR A 294 -13.83 -1.11 8.47
N GLN A 295 -13.32 -2.07 9.25
CA GLN A 295 -13.99 -3.36 9.46
C GLN A 295 -15.37 -3.18 10.07
N THR A 296 -15.50 -2.33 11.10
CA THR A 296 -16.79 -2.03 11.71
C THR A 296 -17.77 -1.42 10.71
N LEU A 297 -17.32 -0.46 9.90
CA LEU A 297 -18.16 0.15 8.87
C LEU A 297 -18.53 -0.84 7.77
N ARG A 298 -17.59 -1.67 7.30
CA ARG A 298 -17.84 -2.74 6.35
C ARG A 298 -18.91 -3.71 6.86
N ASP A 299 -18.78 -4.15 8.11
CA ASP A 299 -19.71 -5.14 8.67
C ASP A 299 -21.14 -4.62 8.79
N VAL A 300 -21.30 -3.30 8.99
CA VAL A 300 -22.63 -2.66 9.06
C VAL A 300 -23.21 -2.40 7.67
N TYR A 301 -22.43 -1.91 6.71
CA TYR A 301 -22.95 -1.40 5.44
C TYR A 301 -22.72 -2.32 4.24
N GLU A 302 -21.65 -3.11 4.26
CA GLU A 302 -21.22 -4.02 3.19
C GLU A 302 -20.81 -5.38 3.77
N PRO A 303 -21.67 -6.07 4.53
CA PRO A 303 -21.32 -7.25 5.32
C PRO A 303 -20.70 -8.34 4.46
N GLY A 304 -19.58 -8.90 4.97
CA GLY A 304 -18.86 -9.99 4.33
C GLY A 304 -18.01 -9.60 3.10
N LYS A 305 -18.03 -8.35 2.66
CA LYS A 305 -17.19 -7.93 1.51
C LYS A 305 -15.71 -7.96 1.87
N PRO A 306 -14.84 -8.50 0.98
CA PRO A 306 -13.40 -8.44 1.16
C PRO A 306 -12.91 -7.01 1.26
N ILE A 307 -11.90 -6.77 2.12
CA ILE A 307 -11.34 -5.44 2.33
C ILE A 307 -10.07 -5.28 1.48
N TRP A 308 -9.97 -4.14 0.81
CA TRP A 308 -8.79 -3.67 0.09
C TRP A 308 -8.30 -2.36 0.69
N VAL A 309 -6.98 -2.18 0.82
CA VAL A 309 -6.35 -0.90 1.09
C VAL A 309 -5.85 -0.37 -0.25
N THR A 310 -6.67 0.49 -0.86
CA THR A 310 -6.40 0.94 -2.25
C THR A 310 -5.38 2.06 -2.34
N GLU A 311 -4.98 2.64 -1.20
CA GLU A 311 -3.89 3.60 -1.16
C GLU A 311 -3.24 3.61 0.24
N THR A 312 -1.91 3.45 0.30
CA THR A 312 -1.17 3.51 1.56
C THR A 312 0.30 3.87 1.38
N ALA A 313 0.83 4.62 2.34
CA ALA A 313 2.25 4.85 2.54
C ALA A 313 2.51 5.28 3.99
N GLU A 314 3.72 5.72 4.32
CA GLU A 314 4.05 6.28 5.64
C GLU A 314 3.29 7.58 5.90
N ALA A 315 3.37 8.54 4.96
CA ALA A 315 2.70 9.82 5.13
C ALA A 315 1.94 10.24 3.87
N ALA A 316 0.70 10.72 4.05
CA ALA A 316 -0.06 11.36 3.00
C ALA A 316 0.65 12.62 2.47
N CYS A 317 0.22 13.13 1.31
CA CYS A 317 0.81 14.30 0.66
C CYS A 317 2.28 14.08 0.24
N GLY A 318 2.55 12.97 -0.45
CA GLY A 318 3.83 12.71 -1.09
C GLY A 318 4.92 12.13 -0.19
N GLY A 319 4.56 11.70 1.00
CA GLY A 319 5.50 11.04 1.92
C GLY A 319 6.29 11.99 2.81
N ASN A 320 6.95 11.43 3.80
CA ASN A 320 7.89 12.08 4.69
C ASN A 320 9.31 12.09 4.12
N ARG A 321 10.23 12.78 4.80
CA ARG A 321 11.65 12.80 4.43
C ARG A 321 12.32 11.44 4.53
N TRP A 322 11.85 10.56 5.42
CA TRP A 322 12.42 9.23 5.63
C TRP A 322 11.71 8.11 4.88
N ASP A 323 10.59 8.37 4.18
CA ASP A 323 9.85 7.34 3.43
C ASP A 323 10.71 6.66 2.36
N LYS A 324 11.65 7.38 1.77
CA LYS A 324 12.64 6.85 0.82
C LYS A 324 13.87 6.21 1.46
N THR A 325 13.81 5.87 2.76
CA THR A 325 14.94 5.32 3.54
C THR A 325 14.59 3.98 4.15
N PHE A 326 15.58 3.26 4.66
CA PHE A 326 15.37 1.97 5.29
C PHE A 326 14.48 2.03 6.54
N LEU A 327 14.31 3.21 7.15
CA LEU A 327 13.43 3.39 8.30
C LEU A 327 11.97 3.05 7.97
N ASP A 328 11.46 3.47 6.79
CA ASP A 328 10.09 3.16 6.38
C ASP A 328 9.90 1.69 5.99
N THR A 329 10.96 0.98 5.68
CA THR A 329 10.89 -0.44 5.30
C THR A 329 10.30 -1.32 6.43
N PHE A 330 10.50 -0.92 7.68
CA PHE A 330 9.91 -1.59 8.83
C PHE A 330 8.38 -1.46 8.83
N ARG A 331 7.85 -0.23 8.68
CA ARG A 331 6.42 0.00 8.58
C ARG A 331 5.83 -0.72 7.35
N TYR A 332 6.51 -0.63 6.19
CA TYR A 332 6.04 -1.24 4.95
C TYR A 332 5.79 -2.74 5.11
N LEU A 333 6.75 -3.49 5.63
CA LEU A 333 6.63 -4.93 5.83
C LEU A 333 5.74 -5.30 7.01
N ASP A 334 5.80 -4.55 8.10
CA ASP A 334 4.94 -4.76 9.27
C ASP A 334 3.46 -4.56 8.90
N GLN A 335 3.15 -3.55 8.10
CA GLN A 335 1.81 -3.29 7.59
C GLN A 335 1.31 -4.44 6.72
N LEU A 336 2.10 -4.93 5.78
CA LEU A 336 1.73 -6.08 4.96
C LEU A 336 1.44 -7.30 5.83
N GLY A 337 2.29 -7.58 6.82
CA GLY A 337 2.11 -8.70 7.75
C GLY A 337 0.84 -8.57 8.60
N ARG A 338 0.58 -7.40 9.18
CA ARG A 338 -0.64 -7.12 9.97
C ARG A 338 -1.90 -7.27 9.13
N LEU A 339 -1.93 -6.66 7.97
CA LEU A 339 -3.09 -6.67 7.06
C LEU A 339 -3.37 -8.07 6.51
N ALA A 340 -2.34 -8.82 6.10
CA ALA A 340 -2.50 -10.21 5.66
C ALA A 340 -3.08 -11.10 6.77
N ARG A 341 -2.54 -11.00 7.98
CA ARG A 341 -3.01 -11.74 9.15
C ARG A 341 -4.46 -11.40 9.52
N ALA A 342 -4.88 -10.16 9.28
CA ALA A 342 -6.25 -9.70 9.51
C ALA A 342 -7.22 -10.02 8.36
N GLY A 343 -6.77 -10.68 7.28
CA GLY A 343 -7.61 -11.11 6.15
C GLY A 343 -7.89 -10.03 5.11
N VAL A 344 -7.18 -8.91 5.13
CA VAL A 344 -7.21 -7.92 4.04
C VAL A 344 -6.69 -8.58 2.77
N GLN A 345 -7.37 -8.36 1.64
CA GLN A 345 -7.08 -9.10 0.42
C GLN A 345 -6.06 -8.43 -0.48
N VAL A 346 -6.01 -7.10 -0.52
CA VAL A 346 -5.11 -6.33 -1.38
C VAL A 346 -4.62 -5.08 -0.65
N VAL A 347 -3.34 -4.75 -0.85
CA VAL A 347 -2.68 -3.54 -0.32
C VAL A 347 -1.92 -2.86 -1.46
N MET A 348 -2.35 -1.65 -1.83
CA MET A 348 -1.76 -0.88 -2.93
C MET A 348 -0.88 0.25 -2.37
N HIS A 349 0.44 0.08 -2.53
CA HIS A 349 1.41 1.08 -2.08
C HIS A 349 1.41 2.33 -2.96
N ASN A 350 1.38 3.48 -2.35
CA ASN A 350 1.47 4.77 -3.04
C ASN A 350 2.91 5.31 -2.97
N THR A 351 3.65 5.33 -4.06
CA THR A 351 3.41 4.96 -5.45
C THR A 351 4.49 4.02 -5.98
N LEU A 352 4.38 3.59 -7.25
CA LEU A 352 5.48 2.87 -7.91
C LEU A 352 6.71 3.78 -8.08
N ALA A 353 6.55 5.02 -8.60
CA ALA A 353 7.67 5.86 -9.01
C ALA A 353 7.45 7.38 -8.87
N ALA A 354 6.72 7.85 -7.85
CA ALA A 354 6.54 9.29 -7.66
C ALA A 354 6.65 9.71 -6.20
N SER A 355 7.24 10.91 -6.00
CA SER A 355 7.43 11.57 -4.71
C SER A 355 8.32 10.80 -3.72
N ASP A 356 8.27 11.15 -2.42
CA ASP A 356 9.21 10.58 -1.43
C ASP A 356 8.82 9.16 -1.01
N TYR A 357 7.56 8.78 -1.04
CA TYR A 357 7.05 7.47 -0.61
C TYR A 357 7.22 6.34 -1.66
N ALA A 358 7.59 6.66 -2.91
CA ALA A 358 7.63 5.69 -4.00
C ALA A 358 8.61 4.53 -3.78
N LEU A 359 8.30 3.38 -4.38
CA LEU A 359 9.18 2.21 -4.40
C LEU A 359 10.46 2.48 -5.22
N LEU A 360 10.34 3.26 -6.29
CA LEU A 360 11.42 3.61 -7.20
C LEU A 360 11.69 5.12 -7.18
N ASP A 361 12.89 5.51 -7.50
CA ASP A 361 13.24 6.92 -7.68
C ASP A 361 12.55 7.50 -8.93
N ASP A 362 11.95 8.68 -8.77
CA ASP A 362 11.09 9.31 -9.77
C ASP A 362 11.77 9.71 -11.10
N LYS A 363 13.10 9.85 -11.09
CA LYS A 363 13.89 10.27 -12.27
C LYS A 363 14.67 9.13 -12.89
N THR A 364 15.22 8.29 -12.04
CA THR A 364 16.16 7.24 -12.46
C THR A 364 15.55 5.85 -12.46
N PHE A 365 14.37 5.68 -11.86
CA PHE A 365 13.73 4.40 -11.55
C PHE A 365 14.64 3.43 -10.78
N ARG A 366 15.62 3.93 -10.03
CA ARG A 366 16.44 3.09 -9.16
C ARG A 366 15.63 2.62 -7.96
N PRO A 367 15.77 1.34 -7.57
CA PRO A 367 15.13 0.79 -6.38
C PRO A 367 15.45 1.58 -5.11
N ARG A 368 14.43 1.90 -4.33
CA ARG A 368 14.53 2.42 -2.97
C ARG A 368 14.43 1.27 -1.96
N PRO A 369 14.69 1.48 -0.68
CA PRO A 369 14.65 0.42 0.33
C PRO A 369 13.37 -0.41 0.33
N ASN A 370 12.20 0.22 0.22
CA ASN A 370 10.91 -0.47 0.18
C ASN A 370 10.76 -1.39 -1.05
N TYR A 371 11.39 -1.07 -2.18
CA TYR A 371 11.37 -1.95 -3.34
C TYR A 371 12.06 -3.29 -3.06
N TRP A 372 13.20 -3.29 -2.38
CA TRP A 372 13.91 -4.51 -2.03
C TRP A 372 13.11 -5.37 -1.03
N ALA A 373 12.43 -4.72 -0.11
CA ALA A 373 11.51 -5.39 0.81
C ALA A 373 10.30 -5.98 0.07
N ALA A 374 9.73 -5.22 -0.85
CA ALA A 374 8.64 -5.66 -1.72
C ALA A 374 9.03 -6.89 -2.53
N LEU A 375 10.22 -6.89 -3.10
CA LEU A 375 10.77 -8.02 -3.89
C LEU A 375 10.94 -9.28 -3.03
N LEU A 376 11.42 -9.15 -1.78
CA LEU A 376 11.54 -10.29 -0.86
C LEU A 376 10.18 -10.79 -0.41
N TRP A 377 9.24 -9.89 -0.07
CA TRP A 377 7.87 -10.27 0.24
C TRP A 377 7.25 -11.07 -0.90
N HIS A 378 7.30 -10.54 -2.11
CA HIS A 378 6.75 -11.19 -3.29
C HIS A 378 7.33 -12.59 -3.54
N ARG A 379 8.65 -12.76 -3.31
CA ARG A 379 9.34 -14.05 -3.56
C ARG A 379 9.16 -15.08 -2.45
N LEU A 380 8.89 -14.64 -1.23
CA LEU A 380 8.93 -15.52 -0.06
C LEU A 380 7.58 -15.70 0.63
N MET A 381 6.68 -14.70 0.58
CA MET A 381 5.42 -14.73 1.30
C MET A 381 4.27 -15.07 0.34
N GLY A 382 3.82 -16.32 0.35
CA GLY A 382 2.74 -16.80 -0.51
C GLY A 382 1.34 -16.40 -0.01
N THR A 383 0.32 -16.88 -0.68
CA THR A 383 -1.06 -16.45 -0.44
C THR A 383 -1.72 -17.06 0.81
N ILE A 384 -1.27 -18.23 1.26
CA ILE A 384 -1.80 -18.86 2.48
C ILE A 384 -1.10 -18.27 3.69
N VAL A 385 -1.86 -17.64 4.58
CA VAL A 385 -1.38 -17.02 5.82
C VAL A 385 -1.42 -18.04 6.95
N LEU A 386 -0.31 -18.13 7.68
CA LEU A 386 -0.15 -19.08 8.79
C LEU A 386 -0.10 -18.34 10.13
N ASP A 387 -0.59 -19.00 11.18
CA ASP A 387 -0.50 -18.51 12.54
C ASP A 387 0.86 -18.86 13.14
N VAL A 388 1.72 -17.86 13.28
CA VAL A 388 3.01 -17.98 13.96
C VAL A 388 2.89 -17.71 15.47
N GLY A 389 1.65 -17.47 15.95
CA GLY A 389 1.38 -17.01 17.30
C GLY A 389 1.75 -15.53 17.50
N GLY A 390 1.37 -14.97 18.63
CA GLY A 390 1.85 -13.65 19.03
C GLY A 390 3.28 -13.74 19.56
N SER A 391 4.16 -12.82 19.18
CA SER A 391 5.47 -12.73 19.81
C SER A 391 5.31 -12.17 21.24
N PRO A 392 5.66 -12.92 22.29
CA PRO A 392 5.66 -12.40 23.65
C PRO A 392 6.82 -11.43 23.91
N THR A 393 7.74 -11.31 22.94
CA THR A 393 8.94 -10.48 23.03
C THR A 393 8.66 -9.09 22.48
N PRO A 394 8.74 -8.03 23.28
CA PRO A 394 8.53 -6.65 22.80
C PRO A 394 9.47 -6.29 21.65
N ASN A 395 8.96 -5.52 20.69
CA ASN A 395 9.69 -5.09 19.50
C ASN A 395 10.17 -6.24 18.56
N LEU A 396 9.52 -7.39 18.64
CA LEU A 396 9.71 -8.48 17.68
C LEU A 396 8.35 -8.83 17.06
N HIS A 397 8.21 -8.61 15.77
CA HIS A 397 7.00 -8.92 15.02
C HIS A 397 7.27 -10.12 14.12
N LEU A 398 6.35 -11.09 14.13
CA LEU A 398 6.46 -12.33 13.38
C LEU A 398 5.23 -12.52 12.51
N TYR A 399 5.44 -12.86 11.23
CA TYR A 399 4.41 -13.16 10.24
C TYR A 399 4.81 -14.39 9.47
N ALA A 400 3.89 -15.32 9.22
CA ALA A 400 4.18 -16.55 8.52
C ALA A 400 3.20 -16.80 7.38
N HIS A 401 3.74 -17.28 6.26
CA HIS A 401 3.00 -17.68 5.07
C HIS A 401 3.53 -19.01 4.54
N CYS A 402 2.73 -19.71 3.75
CA CYS A 402 3.29 -20.75 2.89
C CYS A 402 4.27 -20.11 1.92
N HIS A 403 5.40 -20.79 1.66
CA HIS A 403 6.36 -20.32 0.67
C HIS A 403 5.78 -20.51 -0.75
N PRO A 404 5.83 -19.51 -1.64
CA PRO A 404 5.28 -19.65 -2.98
C PRO A 404 6.07 -20.68 -3.82
N GLY A 405 5.35 -21.44 -4.63
CA GLY A 405 5.95 -22.35 -5.62
C GLY A 405 6.58 -23.64 -5.04
N GLN A 406 6.57 -23.85 -3.73
CA GLN A 406 7.12 -25.07 -3.11
C GLN A 406 6.15 -25.68 -2.11
N ARG A 407 5.65 -26.86 -2.44
CA ARG A 407 4.69 -27.59 -1.60
C ARG A 407 5.28 -27.94 -0.24
N GLY A 408 4.54 -27.63 0.83
CA GLY A 408 4.92 -27.88 2.21
C GLY A 408 5.92 -26.89 2.78
N ALA A 409 6.51 -26.02 1.99
CA ALA A 409 7.47 -25.03 2.45
C ALA A 409 6.78 -23.85 3.13
N VAL A 410 7.45 -23.26 4.11
CA VAL A 410 6.98 -22.13 4.93
C VAL A 410 7.97 -20.98 4.88
N SER A 411 7.47 -19.76 4.92
CA SER A 411 8.27 -18.56 5.11
C SER A 411 7.81 -17.80 6.35
N VAL A 412 8.76 -17.24 7.09
CA VAL A 412 8.49 -16.40 8.26
C VAL A 412 9.25 -15.09 8.10
N LEU A 413 8.53 -13.98 8.22
CA LEU A 413 9.10 -12.65 8.35
C LEU A 413 9.24 -12.31 9.82
N ALA A 414 10.45 -11.97 10.27
CA ALA A 414 10.78 -11.52 11.61
C ALA A 414 11.35 -10.09 11.57
N ILE A 415 10.69 -9.16 12.23
CA ILE A 415 11.07 -7.75 12.28
C ILE A 415 11.49 -7.40 13.71
N ASN A 416 12.77 -7.07 13.91
CA ASN A 416 13.26 -6.55 15.17
C ASN A 416 13.30 -5.02 15.14
N THR A 417 12.30 -4.37 15.72
CA THR A 417 12.18 -2.91 15.79
C THR A 417 12.98 -2.29 16.94
N SER A 418 13.58 -3.11 17.81
CA SER A 418 14.42 -2.58 18.89
C SER A 418 15.66 -1.89 18.36
N ARG A 419 15.92 -0.68 18.84
CA ARG A 419 17.11 0.09 18.47
C ARG A 419 18.41 -0.37 19.16
N ARG A 420 18.30 -1.24 20.18
CA ARG A 420 19.45 -1.60 21.04
C ARG A 420 19.56 -3.10 21.33
N ALA A 421 18.46 -3.81 21.38
CA ALA A 421 18.44 -5.19 21.86
C ALA A 421 18.28 -6.18 20.72
N SER A 422 19.17 -7.16 20.65
CA SER A 422 18.95 -8.35 19.85
C SER A 422 17.75 -9.14 20.39
N ARG A 423 17.06 -9.85 19.49
CA ARG A 423 15.95 -10.75 19.82
C ARG A 423 16.32 -12.18 19.49
N ALA A 424 16.12 -13.07 20.41
CA ALA A 424 16.35 -14.49 20.16
C ALA A 424 15.07 -15.16 19.65
N VAL A 425 15.23 -16.10 18.74
CA VAL A 425 14.16 -16.92 18.17
C VAL A 425 14.72 -18.33 17.99
N THR A 426 14.01 -19.33 18.53
CA THR A 426 14.39 -20.73 18.36
C THR A 426 13.71 -21.32 17.11
N LEU A 427 14.48 -21.96 16.24
CA LEU A 427 14.01 -22.63 15.04
C LEU A 427 14.01 -24.14 15.26
N SER A 428 12.89 -24.81 15.03
CA SER A 428 12.81 -26.28 15.14
C SER A 428 13.30 -27.01 13.88
N ALA A 429 13.57 -26.26 12.79
CA ALA A 429 14.08 -26.79 11.52
C ALA A 429 15.15 -25.86 10.96
N SER A 430 15.98 -26.39 10.04
CA SER A 430 16.93 -25.61 9.26
C SER A 430 16.21 -24.64 8.34
N ALA A 431 16.81 -23.48 8.10
CA ALA A 431 16.21 -22.42 7.31
C ALA A 431 17.22 -21.74 6.35
N GLU A 432 16.68 -21.11 5.33
CA GLU A 432 17.35 -20.13 4.50
C GLU A 432 17.06 -18.72 5.04
N ARG A 433 18.10 -17.98 5.38
CA ARG A 433 18.00 -16.69 6.01
C ARG A 433 18.32 -15.55 5.06
N TYR A 434 17.44 -14.54 4.99
CA TYR A 434 17.60 -13.30 4.23
C TYR A 434 17.43 -12.12 5.19
N THR A 435 18.52 -11.47 5.58
CA THR A 435 18.47 -10.35 6.54
C THR A 435 18.77 -9.04 5.85
N LEU A 436 17.78 -8.13 5.87
CA LEU A 436 17.92 -6.75 5.45
C LEU A 436 18.46 -5.89 6.60
N HIS A 437 19.42 -5.06 6.26
CA HIS A 437 20.05 -4.12 7.17
C HIS A 437 20.54 -2.88 6.42
N ALA A 438 20.67 -1.75 7.09
CA ALA A 438 21.34 -0.56 6.59
C ALA A 438 22.28 0.04 7.66
N ALA A 439 23.38 0.60 7.23
CA ALA A 439 24.35 1.24 8.13
C ALA A 439 23.76 2.42 8.94
N ARG A 440 22.69 3.03 8.40
CA ARG A 440 21.87 4.05 9.09
C ARG A 440 20.43 3.83 8.71
N LEU A 441 19.51 3.85 9.69
CA LEU A 441 18.07 3.70 9.44
C LEU A 441 17.56 4.69 8.39
N GLN A 442 17.91 5.96 8.49
CA GLN A 442 17.57 6.97 7.48
C GLN A 442 18.51 6.97 6.28
N GLY A 443 19.13 5.84 5.95
CA GLY A 443 19.92 5.60 4.75
C GLY A 443 19.10 4.97 3.64
N ALA A 444 19.48 5.23 2.39
CA ALA A 444 18.86 4.64 1.22
C ALA A 444 19.59 3.38 0.72
N ILE A 445 20.75 3.06 1.28
CA ILE A 445 21.54 1.88 0.89
C ILE A 445 21.18 0.74 1.82
N VAL A 446 20.63 -0.32 1.24
CA VAL A 446 20.24 -1.55 1.95
C VAL A 446 21.21 -2.66 1.62
N GLN A 447 21.54 -3.46 2.61
CA GLN A 447 22.29 -4.69 2.46
C GLN A 447 21.38 -5.90 2.76
N MET A 448 21.58 -6.98 2.04
CA MET A 448 21.04 -8.28 2.38
C MET A 448 22.17 -9.25 2.67
N ASN A 449 22.16 -9.85 3.87
CA ASN A 449 23.23 -10.73 4.34
C ASN A 449 24.64 -10.11 4.16
N GLY A 450 24.79 -8.79 4.43
CA GLY A 450 26.03 -8.05 4.32
C GLY A 450 26.40 -7.60 2.89
N LYS A 451 25.68 -8.02 1.86
CA LYS A 451 25.90 -7.60 0.47
C LYS A 451 24.96 -6.44 0.12
N THR A 452 25.49 -5.33 -0.45
CA THR A 452 24.67 -4.20 -0.90
C THR A 452 23.74 -4.60 -2.02
N LEU A 453 22.46 -4.27 -1.89
CA LEU A 453 21.45 -4.46 -2.93
C LEU A 453 21.52 -3.30 -3.93
N ALA A 454 21.83 -3.63 -5.17
CA ALA A 454 21.86 -2.70 -6.29
C ALA A 454 21.58 -3.44 -7.60
N LEU A 455 21.04 -2.73 -8.59
CA LEU A 455 20.91 -3.29 -9.93
C LEU A 455 22.30 -3.59 -10.50
N ARG A 456 22.41 -4.69 -11.20
CA ARG A 456 23.59 -5.10 -11.98
C ARG A 456 23.61 -4.36 -13.33
N THR A 457 24.57 -4.73 -14.18
CA THR A 457 24.60 -4.27 -15.57
C THR A 457 23.27 -4.59 -16.27
N ASP A 458 22.84 -3.71 -17.19
CA ASP A 458 21.59 -3.86 -17.96
C ASP A 458 20.31 -3.94 -17.09
N ASP A 459 20.37 -3.28 -15.93
CA ASP A 459 19.26 -3.22 -14.96
C ASP A 459 18.81 -4.60 -14.43
N GLU A 460 19.73 -5.57 -14.42
CA GLU A 460 19.46 -6.88 -13.87
C GLU A 460 19.37 -6.83 -12.34
N LEU A 461 18.35 -7.51 -11.80
CA LEU A 461 18.23 -7.69 -10.35
C LEU A 461 19.40 -8.51 -9.80
N PRO A 462 19.92 -8.20 -8.62
CA PRO A 462 20.94 -9.00 -7.98
C PRO A 462 20.39 -10.39 -7.62
N ARG A 463 21.26 -11.37 -7.54
CA ARG A 463 20.89 -12.64 -6.91
C ARG A 463 20.66 -12.40 -5.43
N LEU A 464 19.53 -12.90 -4.92
CA LEU A 464 19.16 -12.85 -3.52
C LEU A 464 19.56 -14.19 -2.86
N ASP A 465 20.87 -14.37 -2.64
CA ASP A 465 21.40 -15.62 -2.09
C ASP A 465 21.13 -15.69 -0.57
N PRO A 466 20.45 -16.73 -0.06
CA PRO A 466 20.25 -16.92 1.38
C PRO A 466 21.55 -17.33 2.07
N HIS A 467 21.53 -17.24 3.40
CA HIS A 467 22.45 -17.96 4.27
C HIS A 467 21.72 -19.17 4.85
N ALA A 468 22.21 -20.39 4.58
CA ALA A 468 21.70 -21.58 5.22
C ALA A 468 22.07 -21.56 6.71
N ILE A 469 21.07 -21.83 7.56
CA ILE A 469 21.24 -21.89 9.03
C ILE A 469 20.62 -23.18 9.58
N PRO A 470 21.24 -23.83 10.57
CA PRO A 470 20.68 -25.03 11.18
C PRO A 470 19.47 -24.71 12.08
N ALA A 471 18.77 -25.75 12.51
CA ALA A 471 17.81 -25.69 13.59
C ALA A 471 18.56 -25.35 14.89
N ASP A 472 18.37 -24.13 15.38
CA ASP A 472 19.03 -23.60 16.57
C ASP A 472 18.35 -22.29 17.02
N THR A 473 18.77 -21.76 18.17
CA THR A 473 18.40 -20.41 18.59
C THR A 473 19.25 -19.38 17.85
N ILE A 474 18.59 -18.57 17.01
CA ILE A 474 19.21 -17.49 16.28
C ILE A 474 19.02 -16.15 16.99
N ARG A 475 19.95 -15.23 16.79
CA ARG A 475 19.83 -13.83 17.24
C ARG A 475 19.57 -12.90 16.06
N LEU A 476 18.46 -12.18 16.14
CA LEU A 476 18.10 -11.09 15.24
C LEU A 476 18.68 -9.79 15.79
N ALA A 477 19.62 -9.20 15.10
CA ALA A 477 20.26 -7.94 15.52
C ALA A 477 19.24 -6.80 15.65
N PRO A 478 19.53 -5.73 16.42
CA PRO A 478 18.69 -4.54 16.44
C PRO A 478 18.50 -3.96 15.05
N GLU A 479 17.33 -3.38 14.81
CA GLU A 479 17.03 -2.65 13.56
C GLU A 479 17.25 -3.51 12.30
N THR A 480 16.84 -4.80 12.36
CA THR A 480 16.92 -5.73 11.21
C THR A 480 15.56 -6.32 10.86
N ILE A 481 15.43 -6.65 9.59
CA ILE A 481 14.28 -7.36 9.02
C ILE A 481 14.83 -8.65 8.43
N THR A 482 14.29 -9.79 8.87
CA THR A 482 14.78 -11.12 8.46
C THR A 482 13.63 -11.95 7.91
N PHE A 483 13.80 -12.46 6.70
CA PHE A 483 12.97 -13.54 6.18
C PHE A 483 13.69 -14.87 6.43
N LEU A 484 12.92 -15.87 6.85
CA LEU A 484 13.35 -17.24 7.06
C LEU A 484 12.49 -18.14 6.15
N ALA A 485 13.08 -18.77 5.17
CA ALA A 485 12.40 -19.78 4.37
C ALA A 485 12.77 -21.19 4.87
N PHE A 486 11.77 -22.03 5.03
CA PHE A 486 11.89 -23.41 5.50
C PHE A 486 11.43 -24.34 4.37
N PRO A 487 12.31 -24.65 3.40
CA PRO A 487 11.95 -25.43 2.22
C PRO A 487 11.46 -26.84 2.58
N ASP A 488 12.03 -27.44 3.63
CA ASP A 488 11.73 -28.80 4.07
C ASP A 488 10.76 -28.86 5.25
N ALA A 489 9.95 -27.80 5.49
CA ALA A 489 9.02 -27.74 6.61
C ALA A 489 7.96 -28.83 6.60
N ALA A 490 7.58 -29.34 5.43
CA ALA A 490 6.54 -30.36 5.24
C ALA A 490 5.20 -29.98 5.87
N ASN A 491 4.88 -28.66 5.93
CA ASN A 491 3.65 -28.17 6.55
C ASN A 491 2.42 -28.62 5.74
N PRO A 492 1.44 -29.29 6.38
CA PRO A 492 0.25 -29.82 5.69
C PRO A 492 -0.68 -28.72 5.17
N ALA A 493 -0.63 -27.50 5.72
CA ALA A 493 -1.43 -26.38 5.23
C ALA A 493 -0.90 -25.76 3.93
N CYS A 494 0.37 -26.04 3.56
CA CYS A 494 1.06 -25.50 2.38
C CYS A 494 1.09 -26.51 1.20
N ARG A 495 -0.08 -26.94 0.75
CA ARG A 495 -0.23 -28.00 -0.28
C ARG A 495 -0.55 -27.43 -1.68
#